data_0d24c516bff49ad1e314c49a3f6f6980
#
_entry.id   0d24c516bff49ad1e314c49a3f6f6980
#
_cell.length_a   1.000
_cell.length_b   1.000
_cell.length_c   1.000
_cell.angle_alpha   90.00
_cell.angle_beta   90.00
_cell.angle_gamma   90.00
#
_symmetry.space_group_name_H-M   'P 1'
#
loop_
_entity.id
_entity.type
_entity.pdbx_description
1 polymer ?
#
loop_
_entity_poly.entity_id
_entity_poly.type
_entity_poly.pdbx_seq_one_letter_code
_entity_poly.pdbx_strand_id
1 'polypeptide(L)'
;MDYDVAGNLHKVLRNLPEGVRLVAVSKFHPNEFLQAAYNEGQRIFGESHEQELAKKQETLPKDIKWHFIGHLQTNKVKYIAPYIDMIEAVDSLKLLKEINKQAAKHNRVIDVLLELHIAQEATKYGLTPDACRQLLADGEWRQLENVRICGLMMMASNTDD
;
A
#
# COMPACT_ATOMS: atom_id res chain seq x y z
N MET A 1 10.52 12.34 -22.51
CA MET A 1 11.13 11.00 -22.46
C MET A 1 10.07 9.97 -22.77
N ASP A 2 10.34 9.21 -23.79
CA ASP A 2 9.46 8.14 -24.22
C ASP A 2 9.85 6.89 -23.42
N TYR A 3 9.12 6.60 -22.35
CA TYR A 3 9.37 5.42 -21.53
C TYR A 3 8.59 4.24 -22.10
N ASP A 4 9.27 3.15 -22.38
CA ASP A 4 8.62 1.90 -22.75
C ASP A 4 8.05 1.19 -21.52
N VAL A 5 6.91 1.68 -21.05
CA VAL A 5 6.22 1.13 -19.87
C VAL A 5 5.88 -0.34 -20.09
N ALA A 6 5.31 -0.68 -21.24
CA ALA A 6 4.90 -2.05 -21.55
C ALA A 6 6.10 -3.00 -21.55
N GLY A 7 7.17 -2.66 -22.26
CA GLY A 7 8.38 -3.51 -22.31
C GLY A 7 9.05 -3.67 -20.96
N ASN A 8 9.14 -2.58 -20.19
CA ASN A 8 9.71 -2.62 -18.84
C ASN A 8 8.87 -3.47 -17.89
N LEU A 9 7.55 -3.34 -17.95
CA LEU A 9 6.63 -4.16 -17.16
C LEU A 9 6.84 -5.66 -17.45
N HIS A 10 6.90 -6.02 -18.73
CA HIS A 10 7.12 -7.41 -19.12
C HIS A 10 8.46 -7.96 -18.61
N LYS A 11 9.52 -7.16 -18.63
CA LYS A 11 10.81 -7.56 -18.06
C LYS A 11 10.73 -7.84 -16.58
N VAL A 12 10.07 -6.96 -15.81
CA VAL A 12 9.91 -7.15 -14.38
C VAL A 12 9.10 -8.41 -14.10
N LEU A 13 7.97 -8.59 -14.77
CA LEU A 13 7.09 -9.75 -14.55
C LEU A 13 7.79 -11.08 -14.86
N ARG A 14 8.61 -11.14 -15.90
CA ARG A 14 9.37 -12.36 -16.24
C ARG A 14 10.39 -12.74 -15.18
N ASN A 15 10.91 -11.77 -14.44
CA ASN A 15 11.94 -12.00 -13.42
C ASN A 15 11.36 -12.23 -12.01
N LEU A 16 10.05 -12.11 -11.85
CA LEU A 16 9.42 -12.39 -10.55
C LEU A 16 9.33 -13.90 -10.31
N PRO A 17 9.65 -14.35 -9.10
CA PRO A 17 9.42 -15.74 -8.70
C PRO A 17 7.91 -16.08 -8.75
N GLU A 18 7.62 -17.37 -8.90
CA GLU A 18 6.24 -17.85 -8.83
C GLU A 18 5.59 -17.47 -7.50
N GLY A 19 4.34 -17.04 -7.55
CA GLY A 19 3.57 -16.65 -6.37
C GLY A 19 3.83 -15.22 -5.89
N VAL A 20 4.79 -14.51 -6.48
CA VAL A 20 5.08 -13.11 -6.16
C VAL A 20 4.28 -12.20 -7.09
N ARG A 21 3.54 -11.25 -6.49
CA ARG A 21 2.78 -10.25 -7.24
C ARG A 21 3.50 -8.92 -7.26
N LEU A 22 3.42 -8.23 -8.39
CA LEU A 22 3.99 -6.90 -8.55
C LEU A 22 2.98 -5.85 -8.09
N VAL A 23 3.43 -4.94 -7.22
CA VAL A 23 2.78 -3.65 -7.01
C VAL A 23 3.56 -2.63 -7.83
N ALA A 24 2.93 -2.11 -8.89
CA ALA A 24 3.57 -1.10 -9.72
C ALA A 24 3.51 0.25 -9.01
N VAL A 25 4.65 0.75 -8.57
CA VAL A 25 4.73 2.07 -7.92
C VAL A 25 4.48 3.14 -8.96
N SER A 26 3.43 3.90 -8.78
CA SER A 26 2.91 4.86 -9.77
C SER A 26 2.90 6.31 -9.28
N LYS A 27 3.35 6.54 -8.06
CA LYS A 27 3.43 7.91 -7.50
C LYS A 27 4.28 8.80 -8.43
N PHE A 28 3.82 10.03 -8.61
CA PHE A 28 4.44 11.07 -9.44
C PHE A 28 4.46 10.77 -10.94
N HIS A 29 3.89 9.65 -11.38
CA HIS A 29 3.78 9.33 -12.80
C HIS A 29 2.43 9.77 -13.35
N PRO A 30 2.39 10.25 -14.60
CA PRO A 30 1.14 10.67 -15.23
C PRO A 30 0.26 9.48 -15.57
N ASN A 31 -1.04 9.74 -15.73
CA ASN A 31 -2.05 8.72 -15.98
C ASN A 31 -1.74 7.85 -17.20
N GLU A 32 -1.10 8.41 -18.23
CA GLU A 32 -0.73 7.69 -19.44
C GLU A 32 0.17 6.48 -19.15
N PHE A 33 1.07 6.61 -18.16
CA PHE A 33 1.96 5.51 -17.78
C PHE A 33 1.18 4.39 -17.08
N LEU A 34 0.25 4.76 -16.20
CA LEU A 34 -0.60 3.79 -15.53
C LEU A 34 -1.52 3.09 -16.53
N GLN A 35 -2.10 3.85 -17.45
CA GLN A 35 -2.96 3.29 -18.50
C GLN A 35 -2.19 2.32 -19.40
N ALA A 36 -0.95 2.63 -19.75
CA ALA A 36 -0.11 1.73 -20.53
C ALA A 36 0.17 0.42 -19.81
N ALA A 37 0.48 0.48 -18.51
CA ALA A 37 0.67 -0.72 -17.69
C ALA A 37 -0.65 -1.50 -17.52
N TYR A 38 -1.75 -0.80 -17.32
CA TYR A 38 -3.08 -1.41 -17.22
C TYR A 38 -3.45 -2.17 -18.49
N ASN A 39 -3.18 -1.60 -19.65
CA ASN A 39 -3.45 -2.23 -20.95
C ASN A 39 -2.68 -3.54 -21.14
N GLU A 40 -1.54 -3.69 -20.46
CA GLU A 40 -0.74 -4.91 -20.46
C GLU A 40 -1.14 -5.90 -19.34
N GLY A 41 -2.21 -5.61 -18.60
CA GLY A 41 -2.76 -6.50 -17.60
C GLY A 41 -2.43 -6.16 -16.16
N GLN A 42 -1.62 -5.12 -15.89
CA GLN A 42 -1.33 -4.71 -14.52
C GLN A 42 -2.56 -4.13 -13.86
N ARG A 43 -2.87 -4.62 -12.64
CA ARG A 43 -4.06 -4.17 -11.89
C ARG A 43 -3.74 -3.57 -10.52
N ILE A 44 -2.54 -3.83 -9.98
CA ILE A 44 -2.13 -3.36 -8.66
C ILE A 44 -1.15 -2.21 -8.82
N PHE A 45 -1.51 -1.05 -8.29
CA PHE A 45 -0.69 0.15 -8.35
C PHE A 45 -0.48 0.72 -6.94
N GLY A 46 0.71 1.25 -6.68
CA GLY A 46 1.09 1.81 -5.39
C GLY A 46 1.22 3.32 -5.42
N GLU A 47 0.47 3.99 -4.54
CA GLU A 47 0.48 5.43 -4.38
C GLU A 47 0.84 5.81 -2.94
N SER A 48 1.41 7.00 -2.76
CA SER A 48 1.89 7.47 -1.46
C SER A 48 1.24 8.77 -0.98
N HIS A 49 0.40 9.38 -1.79
CA HIS A 49 -0.25 10.65 -1.49
C HIS A 49 -1.74 10.57 -1.79
N GLU A 50 -2.57 10.86 -0.79
CA GLU A 50 -4.02 10.69 -0.91
C GLU A 50 -4.63 11.60 -1.98
N GLN A 51 -4.09 12.78 -2.18
CA GLN A 51 -4.61 13.73 -3.18
C GLN A 51 -4.30 13.27 -4.61
N GLU A 52 -3.09 12.79 -4.83
CA GLU A 52 -2.68 12.20 -6.12
C GLU A 52 -3.52 10.97 -6.43
N LEU A 53 -3.66 10.08 -5.44
CA LEU A 53 -4.46 8.87 -5.56
C LEU A 53 -5.92 9.18 -5.88
N ALA A 54 -6.52 10.15 -5.20
CA ALA A 54 -7.91 10.54 -5.43
C ALA A 54 -8.16 10.94 -6.90
N LYS A 55 -7.28 11.75 -7.46
CA LYS A 55 -7.37 12.17 -8.87
C LYS A 55 -7.23 10.99 -9.84
N LYS A 56 -6.29 10.10 -9.57
CA LYS A 56 -6.08 8.91 -10.39
C LYS A 56 -7.26 7.95 -10.31
N GLN A 57 -7.80 7.74 -9.12
CA GLN A 57 -8.95 6.86 -8.91
C GLN A 57 -10.19 7.36 -9.66
N GLU A 58 -10.39 8.67 -9.76
CA GLU A 58 -11.52 9.26 -10.49
C GLU A 58 -11.43 9.03 -12.00
N THR A 59 -10.25 9.04 -12.57
CA THR A 59 -10.02 9.09 -14.02
C THR A 59 -9.59 7.78 -14.65
N LEU A 60 -8.97 6.88 -13.89
CA LEU A 60 -8.47 5.61 -14.38
C LEU A 60 -9.51 4.49 -14.22
N PRO A 61 -9.31 3.31 -14.85
CA PRO A 61 -10.25 2.20 -14.76
C PRO A 61 -10.57 1.80 -13.32
N LYS A 62 -11.82 1.44 -13.06
CA LYS A 62 -12.34 1.21 -11.70
C LYS A 62 -11.99 -0.18 -11.14
N ASP A 63 -11.46 -1.08 -11.94
CA ASP A 63 -10.98 -2.38 -11.49
C ASP A 63 -9.50 -2.37 -11.08
N ILE A 64 -8.86 -1.20 -11.06
CA ILE A 64 -7.53 -1.06 -10.47
C ILE A 64 -7.62 -1.32 -8.96
N LYS A 65 -6.68 -2.12 -8.45
CA LYS A 65 -6.51 -2.38 -7.03
C LYS A 65 -5.44 -1.43 -6.49
N TRP A 66 -5.89 -0.38 -5.82
CA TRP A 66 -5.00 0.64 -5.28
C TRP A 66 -4.40 0.20 -3.95
N HIS A 67 -3.08 0.23 -3.86
CA HIS A 67 -2.34 0.06 -2.61
C HIS A 67 -1.79 1.39 -2.14
N PHE A 68 -2.01 1.73 -0.88
CA PHE A 68 -1.37 2.89 -0.27
C PHE A 68 -0.08 2.45 0.39
N ILE A 69 1.06 2.91 -0.12
CA ILE A 69 2.39 2.41 0.26
C ILE A 69 3.23 3.44 1.03
N GLY A 70 2.76 4.69 1.15
CA GLY A 70 3.44 5.75 1.87
C GLY A 70 2.90 5.94 3.28
N HIS A 71 3.54 6.83 4.03
CA HIS A 71 3.08 7.20 5.36
C HIS A 71 1.66 7.77 5.30
N LEU A 72 0.77 7.26 6.15
CA LEU A 72 -0.63 7.66 6.18
C LEU A 72 -0.96 8.29 7.53
N GLN A 73 -1.33 9.56 7.50
CA GLN A 73 -1.85 10.25 8.69
C GLN A 73 -3.28 9.80 8.99
N THR A 74 -3.63 9.69 10.26
CA THR A 74 -4.96 9.23 10.69
C THR A 74 -6.09 10.10 10.10
N ASN A 75 -5.90 11.42 10.03
CA ASN A 75 -6.89 12.34 9.48
C ASN A 75 -7.07 12.24 7.96
N LYS A 76 -6.23 11.48 7.27
CA LYS A 76 -6.28 11.27 5.80
C LYS A 76 -6.95 9.96 5.41
N VAL A 77 -7.11 9.03 6.34
CA VAL A 77 -7.70 7.71 6.07
C VAL A 77 -9.07 7.82 5.42
N LYS A 78 -9.90 8.73 5.87
CA LYS A 78 -11.26 8.96 5.35
C LYS A 78 -11.30 9.22 3.84
N TYR A 79 -10.23 9.77 3.27
CA TYR A 79 -10.19 10.10 1.84
C TYR A 79 -9.93 8.89 0.94
N ILE A 80 -9.32 7.83 1.47
CA ILE A 80 -8.99 6.64 0.69
C ILE A 80 -9.82 5.42 1.08
N ALA A 81 -10.41 5.40 2.26
CA ALA A 81 -11.19 4.26 2.76
C ALA A 81 -12.31 3.78 1.82
N PRO A 82 -13.01 4.65 1.06
CA PRO A 82 -14.06 4.19 0.16
C PRO A 82 -13.61 3.24 -0.94
N TYR A 83 -12.34 3.26 -1.34
CA TYR A 83 -11.88 2.51 -2.52
C TYR A 83 -10.52 1.81 -2.39
N ILE A 84 -9.76 2.09 -1.33
CA ILE A 84 -8.43 1.48 -1.19
C ILE A 84 -8.53 -0.04 -1.06
N ASP A 85 -7.67 -0.78 -1.77
CA ASP A 85 -7.62 -2.24 -1.69
C ASP A 85 -6.76 -2.71 -0.52
N MET A 86 -5.59 -2.11 -0.36
CA MET A 86 -4.67 -2.44 0.73
C MET A 86 -3.91 -1.20 1.21
N ILE A 87 -3.72 -1.10 2.52
CA ILE A 87 -2.85 -0.10 3.14
C ILE A 87 -1.63 -0.83 3.70
N GLU A 88 -0.46 -0.57 3.14
CA GLU A 88 0.77 -1.30 3.45
C GLU A 88 1.62 -0.64 4.56
N ALA A 89 1.25 0.56 5.01
CA ALA A 89 2.07 1.38 5.87
C ALA A 89 1.47 1.59 7.26
N VAL A 90 0.92 0.52 7.87
CA VAL A 90 0.33 0.61 9.20
C VAL A 90 1.42 0.44 10.25
N ASP A 91 1.68 1.50 11.01
CA ASP A 91 2.77 1.57 11.99
C ASP A 91 2.30 1.90 13.41
N SER A 92 0.99 1.84 13.68
CA SER A 92 0.45 2.03 15.02
C SER A 92 -0.93 1.41 15.17
N LEU A 93 -1.29 1.06 16.40
CA LEU A 93 -2.65 0.61 16.70
C LEU A 93 -3.67 1.75 16.49
N LYS A 94 -3.28 2.99 16.75
CA LYS A 94 -4.12 4.17 16.52
C LYS A 94 -4.53 4.27 15.05
N LEU A 95 -3.57 4.13 14.13
CA LEU A 95 -3.86 4.14 12.69
C LEU A 95 -4.74 2.96 12.29
N LEU A 96 -4.45 1.77 12.80
CA LEU A 96 -5.24 0.58 12.54
C LEU A 96 -6.70 0.75 12.96
N LYS A 97 -6.94 1.32 14.14
CA LYS A 97 -8.29 1.62 14.64
C LYS A 97 -9.02 2.62 13.75
N GLU A 98 -8.33 3.66 13.28
CA GLU A 98 -8.93 4.64 12.37
C GLU A 98 -9.30 4.03 11.02
N ILE A 99 -8.43 3.17 10.47
CA ILE A 99 -8.74 2.44 9.24
C ILE A 99 -9.99 1.58 9.44
N ASN A 100 -10.07 0.86 10.56
CA ASN A 100 -11.24 0.04 10.89
C ASN A 100 -12.51 0.87 10.96
N LYS A 101 -12.46 2.01 11.62
CA LYS A 101 -13.60 2.93 11.76
C LYS A 101 -14.08 3.43 10.41
N GLN A 102 -13.16 3.88 9.56
CA GLN A 102 -13.52 4.40 8.24
C GLN A 102 -14.01 3.29 7.30
N ALA A 103 -13.39 2.12 7.35
CA ALA A 103 -13.84 0.96 6.60
C ALA A 103 -15.28 0.57 6.98
N ALA A 104 -15.59 0.55 8.26
CA ALA A 104 -16.94 0.24 8.75
C ALA A 104 -17.99 1.22 8.22
N LYS A 105 -17.65 2.50 8.13
CA LYS A 105 -18.55 3.52 7.55
C LYS A 105 -18.93 3.24 6.10
N HIS A 106 -18.09 2.52 5.37
CA HIS A 106 -18.30 2.17 3.97
C HIS A 106 -18.67 0.71 3.76
N ASN A 107 -18.99 -0.02 4.84
CA ASN A 107 -19.31 -1.45 4.82
C ASN A 107 -18.23 -2.27 4.11
N ARG A 108 -16.96 -1.94 4.38
CA ARG A 108 -15.81 -2.60 3.76
C ARG A 108 -14.92 -3.26 4.82
N VAL A 109 -14.14 -4.24 4.37
CA VAL A 109 -13.00 -4.78 5.11
C VAL A 109 -11.76 -4.40 4.31
N ILE A 110 -10.84 -3.67 4.94
CA ILE A 110 -9.60 -3.22 4.28
C ILE A 110 -8.44 -4.10 4.73
N ASP A 111 -7.72 -4.64 3.76
CA ASP A 111 -6.49 -5.39 4.00
C ASP A 111 -5.36 -4.43 4.35
N VAL A 112 -4.54 -4.81 5.34
CA VAL A 112 -3.41 -3.99 5.79
C VAL A 112 -2.16 -4.85 5.97
N LEU A 113 -1.01 -4.19 5.83
CA LEU A 113 0.28 -4.72 6.25
C LEU A 113 0.82 -3.86 7.39
N LEU A 114 1.45 -4.48 8.37
CA LEU A 114 2.17 -3.76 9.42
C LEU A 114 3.56 -3.39 8.90
N GLU A 115 3.89 -2.10 8.94
CA GLU A 115 5.17 -1.60 8.48
C GLU A 115 6.22 -1.73 9.58
N LEU A 116 7.31 -2.42 9.27
CA LEU A 116 8.48 -2.56 10.14
C LEU A 116 9.58 -1.61 9.70
N HIS A 117 10.22 -0.97 10.67
CA HIS A 117 11.44 -0.21 10.45
C HIS A 117 12.64 -1.11 10.70
N ILE A 118 13.30 -1.55 9.61
CA ILE A 118 14.49 -2.41 9.66
C ILE A 118 15.70 -1.78 8.94
N ALA A 119 15.46 -0.72 8.15
CA ALA A 119 16.52 -0.05 7.42
C ALA A 119 17.46 0.70 8.36
N GLN A 120 18.72 0.85 7.95
CA GLN A 120 19.72 1.63 8.71
C GLN A 120 19.52 3.12 8.52
N GLU A 121 18.88 3.55 7.46
CA GLU A 121 18.54 4.95 7.22
C GLU A 121 17.59 5.47 8.28
N ALA A 122 17.73 6.74 8.66
CA ALA A 122 16.90 7.37 9.68
C ALA A 122 15.48 7.69 9.17
N THR A 123 14.77 6.70 8.64
CA THR A 123 13.35 6.83 8.36
C THR A 123 12.60 6.85 9.67
N LYS A 124 11.64 7.76 9.79
CA LYS A 124 10.89 7.98 11.03
C LYS A 124 9.65 7.10 11.18
N TYR A 125 9.38 6.24 10.18
CA TYR A 125 8.13 5.47 10.10
C TYR A 125 8.43 3.98 10.20
N GLY A 126 7.46 3.27 10.74
CA GLY A 126 7.52 1.84 10.93
C GLY A 126 7.66 1.45 12.39
N LEU A 127 7.11 0.30 12.72
CA LEU A 127 7.23 -0.31 14.03
C LEU A 127 8.60 -0.95 14.17
N THR A 128 9.21 -0.86 15.36
CA THR A 128 10.32 -1.74 15.68
C THR A 128 9.80 -3.18 15.73
N PRO A 129 10.67 -4.20 15.53
CA PRO A 129 10.24 -5.59 15.68
C PRO A 129 9.57 -5.87 17.02
N ASP A 130 10.09 -5.31 18.11
CA ASP A 130 9.50 -5.49 19.44
C ASP A 130 8.13 -4.83 19.57
N ALA A 131 7.98 -3.61 19.04
CA ALA A 131 6.68 -2.93 19.03
C ALA A 131 5.64 -3.70 18.22
N CYS A 132 6.06 -4.29 17.10
CA CYS A 132 5.18 -5.14 16.28
C CYS A 132 4.74 -6.39 17.05
N ARG A 133 5.68 -7.08 17.72
CA ARG A 133 5.36 -8.25 18.56
C ARG A 133 4.40 -7.87 19.66
N GLN A 134 4.60 -6.72 20.30
CA GLN A 134 3.74 -6.22 21.38
C GLN A 134 2.33 -5.93 20.86
N LEU A 135 2.19 -5.26 19.74
CA LEU A 135 0.90 -4.97 19.13
C LEU A 135 0.12 -6.27 18.85
N LEU A 136 0.79 -7.27 18.30
CA LEU A 136 0.17 -8.55 17.99
C LEU A 136 -0.18 -9.34 19.26
N ALA A 137 0.68 -9.29 20.30
CA ALA A 137 0.48 -9.99 21.56
C ALA A 137 -0.68 -9.39 22.38
N ASP A 138 -0.83 -8.06 22.39
CA ASP A 138 -1.90 -7.38 23.12
C ASP A 138 -3.30 -7.76 22.60
N GLY A 139 -3.41 -8.15 21.35
CA GLY A 139 -4.61 -8.76 20.79
C GLY A 139 -5.80 -7.82 20.56
N GLU A 140 -5.68 -6.51 20.81
CA GLU A 140 -6.76 -5.56 20.56
C GLU A 140 -7.20 -5.56 19.10
N TRP A 141 -6.28 -5.79 18.16
CA TRP A 141 -6.55 -5.84 16.74
C TRP A 141 -7.56 -6.92 16.36
N ARG A 142 -7.70 -7.98 17.17
CA ARG A 142 -8.66 -9.07 16.93
C ARG A 142 -10.11 -8.63 17.04
N GLN A 143 -10.36 -7.52 17.72
CA GLN A 143 -11.70 -6.95 17.87
C GLN A 143 -12.09 -6.05 16.70
N LEU A 144 -11.15 -5.74 15.80
CA LEU A 144 -11.36 -4.86 14.67
C LEU A 144 -11.85 -5.68 13.47
N GLU A 145 -13.15 -5.64 13.22
CA GLU A 145 -13.81 -6.50 12.22
C GLU A 145 -13.68 -6.00 10.78
N ASN A 146 -13.31 -4.73 10.60
CA ASN A 146 -13.26 -4.09 9.28
C ASN A 146 -11.84 -3.85 8.78
N VAL A 147 -10.86 -4.47 9.41
CA VAL A 147 -9.48 -4.56 8.92
C VAL A 147 -9.01 -6.01 8.98
N ARG A 148 -8.12 -6.35 8.06
CA ARG A 148 -7.49 -7.66 8.05
C ARG A 148 -5.97 -7.47 7.91
N ILE A 149 -5.23 -7.89 8.94
CA ILE A 149 -3.76 -7.86 8.90
C ILE A 149 -3.31 -9.06 8.06
N CYS A 150 -2.72 -8.78 6.89
CA CYS A 150 -2.35 -9.80 5.93
C CYS A 150 -0.86 -10.15 5.97
N GLY A 151 -0.05 -9.35 6.63
CA GLY A 151 1.40 -9.58 6.68
C GLY A 151 2.16 -8.33 7.09
N LEU A 152 3.42 -8.30 6.70
CA LEU A 152 4.36 -7.25 7.04
C LEU A 152 4.85 -6.52 5.78
N MET A 153 5.17 -5.25 5.92
CA MET A 153 5.83 -4.45 4.89
C MET A 153 7.14 -3.93 5.47
N MET A 154 8.18 -3.94 4.67
CA MET A 154 9.47 -3.40 5.08
C MET A 154 10.24 -2.92 3.85
N MET A 155 11.08 -1.92 4.07
CA MET A 155 12.01 -1.44 3.05
C MET A 155 13.43 -1.80 3.48
N ALA A 156 14.17 -2.42 2.57
CA ALA A 156 15.58 -2.75 2.81
C ALA A 156 16.42 -1.48 2.79
N SER A 157 17.58 -1.53 3.47
CA SER A 157 18.59 -0.50 3.34
C SER A 157 19.12 -0.47 1.90
N ASN A 158 19.44 0.71 1.41
CA ASN A 158 20.09 0.87 0.12
C ASN A 158 21.58 0.50 0.27
N THR A 159 21.91 -0.75 0.05
CA THR A 159 23.26 -1.32 0.21
C THR A 159 23.50 -2.40 -0.83
N ASP A 160 24.76 -2.63 -1.15
CA ASP A 160 25.20 -3.70 -2.06
C ASP A 160 25.41 -5.05 -1.34
N ASP A 161 25.24 -5.11 -0.02
CA ASP A 161 25.37 -6.33 0.80
C ASP A 161 24.08 -7.16 0.80
#